data_def6a24424dae6de97018c77108ee7d0
#
_entry.id   def6a24424dae6de97018c77108ee7d0
#
_cell.length_a   1.000
_cell.length_b   1.000
_cell.length_c   1.000
_cell.angle_alpha   90.00
_cell.angle_beta   90.00
_cell.angle_gamma   90.00
#
_symmetry.space_group_name_H-M   'P 1'
#
loop_
_entity.id
_entity.type
_entity.pdbx_description
1 polymer ?
#
loop_
_entity_poly.entity_id
_entity_poly.type
_entity_poly.pdbx_seq_one_letter_code
_entity_poly.pdbx_strand_id
1 'polypeptide(L)'
;MTDTPENNDQAPEAIETVAERPRKTLTLGSSRGAVEPTPEPEVEVEVVAEIVNDDTGVDTTADDEDEDGEPIVPNGRITLQELNEKTPEDLVAFAEGLDIENAGNLRKQDLLFAILKTLADEEVEIIASGVLEILPDGFGFLRSPDANYLPGPDDVYVSPSQIRRFGLRSGDTVHGAVRGPREGERYFALLKVDTINFEDPEMVKTKVLFDNLTPLYPEERLHMEIQDPTLKDRSGRIIDIVAPLGKGQRCLIVAPPRVGKTVMLQNIAKSIERNHPEVYLIVLLIDERPEEVTDMQRTVKGEVVASTFDEPATRHVAVAEMVIEKAKRLVEHKKDVVILLDSITRLGRAYNATVPSSGKVLTGGVDANALQRPKRFFGAARNVEQGGSLTIIATALIDTGSRMDEVIFEEFKGTGNSEIVLDRKVADKRIFPAIDVLKSGTRKEELITPKDQLAKTYVLRRILNPMGPQDAIEFLLDKMRQSKNNGDFFQSMNT
;
A
#
# COMPACT_ATOMS: atom_id res chain seq x y z
N MET A 1 55.98 41.12 37.84
CA MET A 1 56.55 39.98 38.55
C MET A 1 55.93 38.81 37.82
N THR A 2 56.53 38.34 36.68
CA THR A 2 57.53 37.28 36.64
C THR A 2 56.80 35.93 36.98
N ASP A 3 56.69 34.95 36.20
CA ASP A 3 57.55 34.32 35.21
C ASP A 3 56.75 33.33 34.31
N THR A 4 57.05 33.33 33.04
CA THR A 4 57.10 32.13 32.17
C THR A 4 58.53 31.59 32.27
N PRO A 5 58.92 30.34 31.95
CA PRO A 5 58.77 29.64 30.69
C PRO A 5 58.57 28.12 30.91
N GLU A 6 58.47 27.19 30.00
CA GLU A 6 59.35 26.79 28.90
C GLU A 6 58.71 25.74 27.99
N ASN A 7 59.03 25.81 26.75
CA ASN A 7 58.94 24.98 25.62
C ASN A 7 59.51 23.56 25.80
N ASN A 8 58.93 22.52 25.21
CA ASN A 8 59.73 21.47 24.59
C ASN A 8 59.03 20.81 23.41
N ASP A 9 59.54 21.10 22.24
CA ASP A 9 59.43 20.37 20.98
C ASP A 9 59.91 18.93 21.11
N GLN A 10 59.22 18.00 20.51
CA GLN A 10 59.81 16.86 19.75
C GLN A 10 58.78 16.15 18.87
N ALA A 11 58.94 16.24 17.58
CA ALA A 11 58.53 15.32 16.53
C ALA A 11 59.77 14.60 15.98
N PRO A 12 59.65 13.67 15.02
CA PRO A 12 58.85 12.45 14.91
C PRO A 12 59.77 11.22 14.71
N GLU A 13 59.31 10.01 14.92
CA GLU A 13 60.02 8.79 14.45
C GLU A 13 59.08 7.84 13.64
N ALA A 14 59.58 7.54 12.56
CA ALA A 14 59.68 6.58 11.48
C ALA A 14 58.85 5.28 11.60
N ILE A 15 58.21 5.05 10.49
CA ILE A 15 57.74 3.86 9.79
C ILE A 15 58.60 2.59 10.02
N GLU A 16 57.99 1.53 10.50
CA GLU A 16 58.49 0.16 10.26
C GLU A 16 57.40 -0.73 9.63
N THR A 17 57.71 -1.16 8.43
CA THR A 17 57.07 -2.23 7.66
C THR A 17 57.40 -3.56 8.30
N VAL A 18 56.38 -4.41 8.60
CA VAL A 18 56.63 -5.82 8.93
C VAL A 18 55.78 -6.71 8.03
N ALA A 19 56.53 -7.63 7.46
CA ALA A 19 56.28 -8.64 6.44
C ALA A 19 55.12 -9.58 6.68
N GLU A 20 54.59 -10.03 5.54
CA GLU A 20 53.71 -11.20 5.34
C GLU A 20 54.25 -12.48 6.04
N ARG A 21 53.35 -13.24 6.64
CA ARG A 21 53.54 -14.65 6.95
C ARG A 21 52.43 -15.53 6.35
N PRO A 22 52.76 -16.76 5.91
CA PRO A 22 51.98 -17.54 4.98
C PRO A 22 50.85 -18.34 5.68
N ARG A 23 49.79 -18.58 4.90
CA ARG A 23 48.66 -19.47 5.22
C ARG A 23 49.13 -20.89 5.45
N LYS A 24 48.82 -21.48 6.62
CA LYS A 24 48.83 -22.92 6.84
C LYS A 24 47.46 -23.49 6.56
N THR A 25 47.38 -24.26 5.52
CA THR A 25 46.34 -25.24 5.21
C THR A 25 46.34 -26.33 6.28
N LEU A 26 45.26 -26.52 6.99
CA LEU A 26 45.03 -27.71 7.82
C LEU A 26 43.93 -28.52 7.12
N THR A 27 44.37 -29.60 6.49
CA THR A 27 43.57 -30.75 6.11
C THR A 27 43.31 -31.59 7.33
N LEU A 28 42.04 -31.79 7.69
CA LEU A 28 41.62 -32.88 8.58
C LEU A 28 40.52 -33.67 7.88
N GLY A 29 40.81 -34.93 7.73
CA GLY A 29 40.00 -35.88 7.00
C GLY A 29 38.85 -36.49 7.82
N SER A 30 37.94 -36.92 7.01
CA SER A 30 37.11 -38.12 7.06
C SER A 30 36.14 -38.42 8.17
N SER A 31 34.97 -38.65 7.67
CA SER A 31 34.01 -39.70 7.99
C SER A 31 32.87 -39.33 8.95
N ARG A 32 31.66 -39.11 8.37
CA ARG A 32 30.49 -39.96 8.61
C ARG A 32 29.26 -39.42 7.87
N GLY A 33 28.71 -40.28 7.01
CA GLY A 33 27.30 -40.45 6.80
C GLY A 33 26.56 -39.27 6.15
N ALA A 34 26.69 -39.13 4.84
CA ALA A 34 25.71 -38.41 4.06
C ALA A 34 24.43 -39.25 4.00
N VAL A 35 23.34 -38.70 4.51
CA VAL A 35 21.99 -39.12 4.12
C VAL A 35 21.67 -38.28 2.89
N GLU A 36 21.60 -38.91 1.74
CA GLU A 36 21.14 -38.31 0.49
C GLU A 36 19.65 -37.95 0.66
N PRO A 37 19.23 -36.70 0.31
CA PRO A 37 17.83 -36.43 0.11
C PRO A 37 17.36 -37.12 -1.17
N THR A 38 16.32 -37.91 -1.06
CA THR A 38 15.56 -38.49 -2.16
C THR A 38 15.08 -37.37 -3.11
N PRO A 39 15.31 -37.48 -4.42
CA PRO A 39 14.80 -36.49 -5.36
C PRO A 39 13.28 -36.63 -5.44
N GLU A 40 12.57 -35.52 -5.23
CA GLU A 40 11.17 -35.38 -5.64
C GLU A 40 11.08 -35.44 -7.17
N PRO A 41 10.05 -36.06 -7.75
CA PRO A 41 9.94 -36.22 -9.17
C PRO A 41 9.79 -34.86 -9.85
N GLU A 42 10.78 -34.52 -10.70
CA GLU A 42 10.68 -33.44 -11.68
C GLU A 42 9.52 -33.80 -12.66
N VAL A 43 8.45 -33.02 -12.60
CA VAL A 43 7.41 -33.07 -13.60
C VAL A 43 7.79 -32.09 -14.70
N GLU A 44 8.42 -32.61 -15.77
CA GLU A 44 8.55 -31.87 -17.01
C GLU A 44 7.18 -31.61 -17.61
N VAL A 45 6.74 -30.36 -17.58
CA VAL A 45 5.56 -29.91 -18.31
C VAL A 45 6.02 -29.47 -19.70
N GLU A 46 6.00 -30.38 -20.66
CA GLU A 46 6.09 -30.01 -22.07
C GLU A 46 4.84 -29.22 -22.47
N VAL A 47 4.97 -27.90 -22.57
CA VAL A 47 3.95 -27.06 -23.17
C VAL A 47 4.21 -26.97 -24.66
N VAL A 48 3.52 -27.80 -25.42
CA VAL A 48 3.46 -27.67 -26.88
C VAL A 48 2.48 -26.54 -27.19
N ALA A 49 3.00 -25.40 -27.59
CA ALA A 49 2.22 -24.30 -28.12
C ALA A 49 2.06 -24.48 -29.63
N GLU A 50 1.02 -25.13 -30.08
CA GLU A 50 0.59 -25.05 -31.47
C GLU A 50 -0.27 -23.83 -31.68
N ILE A 51 0.18 -22.97 -32.56
CA ILE A 51 -0.59 -21.83 -33.10
C ILE A 51 -1.50 -22.43 -34.20
N VAL A 52 -2.79 -22.50 -33.91
CA VAL A 52 -3.79 -22.72 -34.96
C VAL A 52 -4.39 -21.37 -35.32
N ASN A 53 -3.97 -20.85 -36.47
CA ASN A 53 -4.75 -19.91 -37.25
C ASN A 53 -5.77 -20.73 -38.02
N ASP A 54 -7.04 -20.58 -37.73
CA ASP A 54 -8.05 -21.00 -38.69
C ASP A 54 -9.16 -19.96 -38.81
N ASP A 55 -9.17 -19.40 -40.01
CA ASP A 55 -10.18 -18.52 -40.55
C ASP A 55 -11.12 -19.41 -41.36
N THR A 56 -12.32 -19.72 -40.86
CA THR A 56 -13.39 -20.22 -41.71
C THR A 56 -14.77 -19.78 -41.20
N GLY A 57 -15.46 -19.25 -42.13
CA GLY A 57 -16.75 -18.64 -42.16
C GLY A 57 -17.89 -19.48 -41.63
N VAL A 58 -18.85 -18.74 -41.21
CA VAL A 58 -20.21 -19.05 -40.83
C VAL A 58 -20.97 -19.78 -41.93
N ASP A 59 -21.60 -20.87 -41.62
CA ASP A 59 -22.83 -21.27 -42.31
C ASP A 59 -23.90 -21.72 -41.28
N THR A 60 -25.05 -21.08 -41.39
CA THR A 60 -26.23 -21.27 -40.57
C THR A 60 -27.13 -22.30 -41.20
N THR A 61 -27.54 -23.33 -40.45
CA THR A 61 -28.88 -23.95 -40.57
C THR A 61 -29.17 -24.77 -39.30
N ALA A 62 -30.05 -24.30 -38.51
CA ALA A 62 -31.46 -24.70 -38.30
C ALA A 62 -31.68 -25.92 -37.38
N ASP A 63 -32.42 -25.64 -36.33
CA ASP A 63 -33.44 -26.44 -35.65
C ASP A 63 -33.02 -27.68 -34.88
N ASP A 64 -32.91 -27.51 -33.56
CA ASP A 64 -33.47 -28.41 -32.58
C ASP A 64 -33.99 -27.63 -31.39
N GLU A 65 -35.29 -27.67 -31.16
CA GLU A 65 -36.01 -27.14 -30.01
C GLU A 65 -35.67 -28.03 -28.81
N ASP A 66 -34.85 -27.50 -27.86
CA ASP A 66 -34.70 -28.07 -26.53
C ASP A 66 -34.93 -26.99 -25.46
N GLU A 67 -35.73 -27.38 -24.46
CA GLU A 67 -36.26 -26.72 -23.30
C GLU A 67 -35.48 -25.49 -22.81
N ASP A 68 -36.15 -24.32 -22.86
CA ASP A 68 -35.68 -23.01 -22.36
C ASP A 68 -35.48 -22.99 -20.84
N GLY A 69 -34.31 -23.37 -20.39
CA GLY A 69 -33.73 -22.84 -19.15
C GLY A 69 -33.07 -21.52 -19.45
N GLU A 70 -33.50 -20.43 -18.82
CA GLU A 70 -32.74 -19.15 -18.91
C GLU A 70 -31.25 -19.39 -18.60
N PRO A 71 -30.33 -18.85 -19.41
CA PRO A 71 -28.90 -19.09 -19.17
C PRO A 71 -28.50 -18.57 -17.76
N ILE A 72 -27.91 -19.45 -16.97
CA ILE A 72 -27.46 -19.17 -15.59
C ILE A 72 -26.56 -17.92 -15.53
N VAL A 73 -25.90 -17.61 -16.65
CA VAL A 73 -25.11 -16.37 -16.84
C VAL A 73 -25.67 -15.65 -18.10
N PRO A 74 -26.36 -14.49 -17.94
CA PRO A 74 -27.11 -13.83 -19.02
C PRO A 74 -26.30 -13.41 -20.25
N ASN A 75 -24.97 -13.40 -20.22
CA ASN A 75 -24.11 -12.98 -21.33
C ASN A 75 -23.03 -14.02 -21.71
N GLY A 76 -23.06 -15.23 -21.17
CA GLY A 76 -21.99 -16.24 -21.38
C GLY A 76 -20.60 -15.77 -20.87
N ARG A 77 -20.53 -14.71 -20.06
CA ARG A 77 -19.32 -14.11 -19.53
C ARG A 77 -19.52 -13.71 -18.08
N ILE A 78 -18.57 -14.04 -17.20
CA ILE A 78 -18.61 -13.71 -15.78
C ILE A 78 -17.26 -13.20 -15.30
N THR A 79 -17.26 -12.23 -14.38
CA THR A 79 -16.02 -11.75 -13.75
C THR A 79 -15.86 -12.33 -12.36
N LEU A 80 -14.61 -12.69 -12.00
CA LEU A 80 -14.27 -13.13 -10.64
C LEU A 80 -14.63 -12.06 -9.60
N GLN A 81 -14.56 -10.79 -9.98
CA GLN A 81 -14.91 -9.67 -9.11
C GLN A 81 -16.42 -9.66 -8.78
N GLU A 82 -17.28 -9.82 -9.77
CA GLU A 82 -18.74 -9.91 -9.56
C GLU A 82 -19.13 -11.05 -8.60
N LEU A 83 -18.41 -12.17 -8.67
CA LEU A 83 -18.61 -13.27 -7.72
C LEU A 83 -18.13 -12.90 -6.32
N ASN A 84 -17.00 -12.21 -6.21
CA ASN A 84 -16.45 -11.79 -4.92
C ASN A 84 -17.33 -10.74 -4.21
N GLU A 85 -18.05 -9.89 -4.95
CA GLU A 85 -18.95 -8.86 -4.42
C GLU A 85 -20.28 -9.43 -3.89
N LYS A 86 -20.63 -10.67 -4.29
CA LYS A 86 -21.85 -11.34 -3.80
C LYS A 86 -21.76 -11.61 -2.29
N THR A 87 -22.91 -11.49 -1.62
CA THR A 87 -22.98 -11.88 -0.20
C THR A 87 -22.76 -13.39 -0.06
N PRO A 88 -22.34 -13.90 1.10
CA PRO A 88 -22.17 -15.33 1.31
C PRO A 88 -23.47 -16.13 1.02
N GLU A 89 -24.63 -15.56 1.34
CA GLU A 89 -25.94 -16.17 1.10
C GLU A 89 -26.25 -16.25 -0.40
N ASP A 90 -26.03 -15.15 -1.15
CA ASP A 90 -26.23 -15.11 -2.61
C ASP A 90 -25.24 -16.03 -3.34
N LEU A 91 -24.01 -16.17 -2.82
CA LEU A 91 -23.00 -17.03 -3.41
C LEU A 91 -23.36 -18.51 -3.25
N VAL A 92 -23.90 -18.89 -2.08
CA VAL A 92 -24.40 -20.25 -1.83
C VAL A 92 -25.61 -20.54 -2.71
N ALA A 93 -26.56 -19.62 -2.81
CA ALA A 93 -27.71 -19.75 -3.67
C ALA A 93 -27.34 -19.91 -5.16
N PHE A 94 -26.34 -19.13 -5.61
CA PHE A 94 -25.79 -19.23 -6.97
C PHE A 94 -25.11 -20.59 -7.21
N ALA A 95 -24.36 -21.10 -6.23
CA ALA A 95 -23.72 -22.41 -6.31
C ALA A 95 -24.70 -23.56 -6.30
N GLU A 96 -25.79 -23.46 -5.51
CA GLU A 96 -26.90 -24.45 -5.53
C GLU A 96 -27.61 -24.44 -6.88
N GLY A 97 -27.75 -23.29 -7.53
CA GLY A 97 -28.27 -23.18 -8.90
C GLY A 97 -27.38 -23.83 -9.98
N LEU A 98 -26.10 -24.06 -9.67
CA LEU A 98 -25.11 -24.78 -10.50
C LEU A 98 -24.96 -26.25 -10.08
N ASP A 99 -25.86 -26.81 -9.29
CA ASP A 99 -25.84 -28.19 -8.77
C ASP A 99 -24.56 -28.53 -7.96
N ILE A 100 -23.93 -27.53 -7.29
CA ILE A 100 -22.77 -27.77 -6.44
C ILE A 100 -23.21 -28.30 -5.08
N GLU A 101 -22.88 -29.58 -4.80
CA GLU A 101 -23.23 -30.23 -3.54
C GLU A 101 -22.51 -29.60 -2.33
N ASN A 102 -23.23 -29.49 -1.20
CA ASN A 102 -22.70 -28.99 0.08
C ASN A 102 -22.13 -27.56 0.05
N ALA A 103 -22.60 -26.68 -0.82
CA ALA A 103 -22.14 -25.31 -1.00
C ALA A 103 -22.05 -24.53 0.32
N GLY A 104 -23.04 -24.67 1.21
CA GLY A 104 -23.08 -23.98 2.52
C GLY A 104 -22.00 -24.40 3.52
N ASN A 105 -21.28 -25.50 3.29
CA ASN A 105 -20.21 -26.00 4.17
C ASN A 105 -18.81 -25.62 3.68
N LEU A 106 -18.69 -25.04 2.48
CA LEU A 106 -17.42 -24.63 1.88
C LEU A 106 -16.99 -23.25 2.39
N ARG A 107 -15.68 -23.06 2.52
CA ARG A 107 -15.13 -21.71 2.73
C ARG A 107 -15.34 -20.88 1.46
N LYS A 108 -15.45 -19.56 1.59
CA LYS A 108 -15.70 -18.64 0.47
C LYS A 108 -14.78 -18.90 -0.73
N GLN A 109 -13.47 -19.07 -0.51
CA GLN A 109 -12.52 -19.35 -1.59
C GLN A 109 -12.73 -20.73 -2.24
N ASP A 110 -13.02 -21.75 -1.45
CA ASP A 110 -13.28 -23.10 -1.96
C ASP A 110 -14.59 -23.14 -2.75
N LEU A 111 -15.60 -22.36 -2.31
CA LEU A 111 -16.88 -22.21 -3.00
C LEU A 111 -16.72 -21.47 -4.33
N LEU A 112 -15.98 -20.35 -4.35
CA LEU A 112 -15.65 -19.62 -5.57
C LEU A 112 -14.93 -20.50 -6.59
N PHE A 113 -13.96 -21.29 -6.12
CA PHE A 113 -13.23 -22.21 -6.98
C PHE A 113 -14.17 -23.27 -7.59
N ALA A 114 -15.09 -23.83 -6.81
CA ALA A 114 -16.08 -24.80 -7.30
C ALA A 114 -17.01 -24.17 -8.36
N ILE A 115 -17.56 -22.98 -8.09
CA ILE A 115 -18.40 -22.23 -9.03
C ILE A 115 -17.67 -21.98 -10.35
N LEU A 116 -16.45 -21.42 -10.28
CA LEU A 116 -15.65 -21.10 -11.47
C LEU A 116 -15.29 -22.35 -12.28
N LYS A 117 -15.06 -23.48 -11.61
CA LYS A 117 -14.79 -24.74 -12.29
C LYS A 117 -16.01 -25.23 -13.05
N THR A 118 -17.18 -25.23 -12.44
CA THR A 118 -18.43 -25.62 -13.11
C THR A 118 -18.73 -24.73 -14.31
N LEU A 119 -18.58 -23.40 -14.16
CA LEU A 119 -18.77 -22.44 -15.24
C LEU A 119 -17.75 -22.64 -16.38
N ALA A 120 -16.52 -23.00 -16.06
CA ALA A 120 -15.49 -23.29 -17.07
C ALA A 120 -15.81 -24.60 -17.84
N ASP A 121 -16.41 -25.59 -17.16
CA ASP A 121 -16.85 -26.83 -17.79
C ASP A 121 -18.10 -26.61 -18.70
N GLU A 122 -18.88 -25.54 -18.46
CA GLU A 122 -20.01 -25.06 -19.29
C GLU A 122 -19.58 -24.06 -20.38
N GLU A 123 -18.28 -23.89 -20.65
CA GLU A 123 -17.72 -23.02 -21.68
C GLU A 123 -18.04 -21.52 -21.46
N VAL A 124 -18.40 -21.10 -20.26
CA VAL A 124 -18.59 -19.68 -19.91
C VAL A 124 -17.22 -18.96 -19.88
N GLU A 125 -17.12 -17.80 -20.54
CA GLU A 125 -15.91 -17.00 -20.53
C GLU A 125 -15.69 -16.37 -19.14
N ILE A 126 -14.67 -16.84 -18.43
CA ILE A 126 -14.30 -16.34 -17.11
C ILE A 126 -13.25 -15.26 -17.27
N ILE A 127 -13.51 -14.09 -16.67
CA ILE A 127 -12.55 -12.98 -16.63
C ILE A 127 -12.07 -12.79 -15.20
N ALA A 128 -10.76 -12.72 -15.04
CA ALA A 128 -10.14 -12.44 -13.76
C ALA A 128 -9.36 -11.13 -13.78
N SER A 129 -9.37 -10.44 -12.64
CA SER A 129 -8.51 -9.30 -12.36
C SER A 129 -7.75 -9.57 -11.07
N GLY A 130 -6.46 -9.28 -11.06
CA GLY A 130 -5.65 -9.46 -9.86
C GLY A 130 -4.30 -8.76 -9.97
N VAL A 131 -3.60 -8.71 -8.85
CA VAL A 131 -2.25 -8.14 -8.77
C VAL A 131 -1.23 -9.25 -8.87
N LEU A 132 -0.32 -9.13 -9.81
CA LEU A 132 0.68 -10.16 -10.09
C LEU A 132 1.75 -10.23 -8.99
N GLU A 133 1.90 -11.40 -8.41
CA GLU A 133 3.04 -11.79 -7.60
C GLU A 133 3.90 -12.76 -8.39
N ILE A 134 5.16 -12.40 -8.68
CA ILE A 134 6.10 -13.28 -9.37
C ILE A 134 6.95 -14.01 -8.34
N LEU A 135 6.96 -15.34 -8.42
CA LEU A 135 7.76 -16.20 -7.55
C LEU A 135 9.20 -16.36 -8.08
N PRO A 136 10.14 -16.81 -7.22
CA PRO A 136 11.54 -16.99 -7.61
C PRO A 136 11.75 -17.90 -8.82
N ASP A 137 10.83 -18.85 -9.04
CA ASP A 137 10.87 -19.81 -10.16
C ASP A 137 10.48 -19.18 -11.51
N GLY A 138 10.08 -17.90 -11.51
CA GLY A 138 9.81 -17.12 -12.71
C GLY A 138 8.37 -17.21 -13.24
N PHE A 139 7.50 -17.98 -12.64
CA PHE A 139 6.06 -17.91 -12.86
C PHE A 139 5.38 -17.00 -11.83
N GLY A 140 4.11 -16.69 -11.98
CA GLY A 140 3.39 -15.82 -11.04
C GLY A 140 1.97 -16.23 -10.82
N PHE A 141 1.34 -15.52 -9.84
CA PHE A 141 -0.08 -15.63 -9.56
C PHE A 141 -0.72 -14.25 -9.52
N LEU A 142 -1.94 -14.14 -10.02
CA LEU A 142 -2.78 -12.97 -9.78
C LEU A 142 -3.46 -13.14 -8.43
N ARG A 143 -3.14 -12.25 -7.50
CA ARG A 143 -3.69 -12.22 -6.15
C ARG A 143 -4.84 -11.23 -6.07
N SER A 144 -5.91 -11.61 -5.37
CA SER A 144 -7.05 -10.73 -5.15
C SER A 144 -6.77 -9.73 -4.02
N PRO A 145 -7.04 -8.43 -4.20
CA PRO A 145 -7.02 -7.45 -3.12
C PRO A 145 -8.10 -7.75 -2.06
N ASP A 146 -9.24 -8.35 -2.44
CA ASP A 146 -10.32 -8.72 -1.52
C ASP A 146 -9.89 -9.81 -0.52
N ALA A 147 -8.95 -10.66 -0.94
CA ALA A 147 -8.29 -11.64 -0.08
C ALA A 147 -7.02 -11.08 0.63
N ASN A 148 -6.83 -9.76 0.61
CA ASN A 148 -5.61 -9.09 1.14
C ASN A 148 -4.31 -9.71 0.57
N TYR A 149 -4.33 -10.11 -0.70
CA TYR A 149 -3.21 -10.79 -1.39
C TYR A 149 -2.76 -12.11 -0.75
N LEU A 150 -3.64 -12.77 0.01
CA LEU A 150 -3.39 -14.12 0.52
C LEU A 150 -3.40 -15.13 -0.60
N PRO A 151 -2.46 -16.11 -0.60
CA PRO A 151 -2.54 -17.27 -1.49
C PRO A 151 -3.85 -18.02 -1.29
N GLY A 152 -4.55 -18.29 -2.38
CA GLY A 152 -5.82 -19.01 -2.37
C GLY A 152 -5.97 -19.97 -3.55
N PRO A 153 -6.96 -20.87 -3.52
CA PRO A 153 -7.29 -21.77 -4.63
C PRO A 153 -7.85 -21.03 -5.85
N ASP A 154 -8.37 -19.84 -5.65
CA ASP A 154 -8.92 -18.90 -6.64
C ASP A 154 -7.84 -18.05 -7.35
N ASP A 155 -6.56 -18.23 -6.98
CA ASP A 155 -5.45 -17.56 -7.66
C ASP A 155 -5.32 -18.01 -9.11
N VAL A 156 -4.97 -17.07 -9.98
CA VAL A 156 -4.78 -17.33 -11.40
C VAL A 156 -3.30 -17.44 -11.72
N TYR A 157 -2.89 -18.60 -12.24
CA TYR A 157 -1.51 -18.85 -12.67
C TYR A 157 -1.16 -18.03 -13.91
N VAL A 158 0.01 -17.41 -13.87
CA VAL A 158 0.60 -16.66 -15.00
C VAL A 158 1.92 -17.30 -15.40
N SER A 159 1.99 -17.72 -16.65
CA SER A 159 3.16 -18.44 -17.17
C SER A 159 4.40 -17.54 -17.33
N PRO A 160 5.63 -18.10 -17.23
CA PRO A 160 6.85 -17.34 -17.50
C PRO A 160 6.91 -16.75 -18.90
N SER A 161 6.27 -17.39 -19.88
CA SER A 161 6.19 -16.89 -21.26
C SER A 161 5.35 -15.60 -21.36
N GLN A 162 4.19 -15.55 -20.69
CA GLN A 162 3.37 -14.35 -20.63
C GLN A 162 4.08 -13.22 -19.88
N ILE A 163 4.70 -13.53 -18.73
CA ILE A 163 5.49 -12.55 -17.97
C ILE A 163 6.56 -11.90 -18.85
N ARG A 164 7.32 -12.71 -19.60
CA ARG A 164 8.36 -12.19 -20.51
C ARG A 164 7.77 -11.44 -21.71
N ARG A 165 6.69 -11.96 -22.31
CA ARG A 165 6.05 -11.37 -23.51
C ARG A 165 5.55 -9.95 -23.24
N PHE A 166 4.90 -9.74 -22.12
CA PHE A 166 4.30 -8.45 -21.73
C PHE A 166 5.21 -7.62 -20.82
N GLY A 167 6.39 -8.14 -20.42
CA GLY A 167 7.30 -7.46 -19.49
C GLY A 167 6.69 -7.19 -18.13
N LEU A 168 5.86 -8.14 -17.65
CA LEU A 168 5.16 -8.02 -16.38
C LEU A 168 6.12 -8.06 -15.20
N ARG A 169 5.73 -7.39 -14.12
CA ARG A 169 6.48 -7.36 -12.86
C ARG A 169 5.51 -7.51 -11.68
N SER A 170 6.05 -7.93 -10.54
CA SER A 170 5.26 -7.94 -9.31
C SER A 170 4.65 -6.57 -9.04
N GLY A 171 3.36 -6.57 -8.67
CA GLY A 171 2.57 -5.37 -8.46
C GLY A 171 1.78 -4.90 -9.69
N ASP A 172 2.02 -5.43 -10.91
CA ASP A 172 1.17 -5.13 -12.05
C ASP A 172 -0.24 -5.68 -11.84
N THR A 173 -1.25 -4.85 -12.04
CA THR A 173 -2.66 -5.28 -12.05
C THR A 173 -2.98 -5.77 -13.45
N VAL A 174 -3.32 -7.05 -13.56
CA VAL A 174 -3.61 -7.70 -14.85
C VAL A 174 -5.08 -8.09 -14.88
N HIS A 175 -5.75 -7.80 -15.99
CA HIS A 175 -7.12 -8.17 -16.27
C HIS A 175 -7.16 -8.96 -17.57
N GLY A 176 -7.89 -10.08 -17.59
CA GLY A 176 -7.97 -10.90 -18.78
C GLY A 176 -8.75 -12.19 -18.63
N ALA A 177 -8.94 -12.87 -19.76
CA ALA A 177 -9.64 -14.15 -19.79
C ALA A 177 -8.78 -15.27 -19.19
N VAL A 178 -9.43 -16.15 -18.43
CA VAL A 178 -8.80 -17.30 -17.78
C VAL A 178 -9.49 -18.60 -18.22
N ARG A 179 -8.76 -19.69 -18.15
CA ARG A 179 -9.31 -21.03 -18.34
C ARG A 179 -9.33 -21.80 -17.03
N GLY A 180 -10.25 -22.75 -16.95
CA GLY A 180 -10.30 -23.72 -15.87
C GLY A 180 -9.03 -24.58 -15.77
N PRO A 181 -8.79 -25.18 -14.60
CA PRO A 181 -7.68 -26.10 -14.40
C PRO A 181 -7.88 -27.37 -15.23
N ARG A 182 -6.82 -27.80 -15.92
CA ARG A 182 -6.79 -29.09 -16.62
C ARG A 182 -6.53 -30.25 -15.64
N GLU A 183 -6.65 -31.47 -16.15
CA GLU A 183 -6.37 -32.66 -15.37
C GLU A 183 -4.91 -32.62 -14.82
N GLY A 184 -4.79 -32.64 -13.48
CA GLY A 184 -3.50 -32.47 -12.78
C GLY A 184 -3.11 -31.04 -12.41
N GLU A 185 -3.78 -30.01 -12.91
CA GLU A 185 -3.59 -28.61 -12.50
C GLU A 185 -4.43 -28.26 -11.27
N ARG A 186 -3.93 -27.34 -10.45
CA ARG A 186 -4.64 -26.90 -9.23
C ARG A 186 -5.25 -25.51 -9.36
N TYR A 187 -4.80 -24.70 -10.31
CA TYR A 187 -5.15 -23.30 -10.44
C TYR A 187 -5.73 -22.97 -11.81
N PHE A 188 -6.55 -21.95 -11.86
CA PHE A 188 -6.94 -21.32 -13.12
C PHE A 188 -5.70 -20.76 -13.81
N ALA A 189 -5.69 -20.70 -15.13
CA ALA A 189 -4.57 -20.17 -15.89
C ALA A 189 -4.98 -19.01 -16.77
N LEU A 190 -4.19 -17.94 -16.76
CA LEU A 190 -4.39 -16.78 -17.63
C LEU A 190 -4.22 -17.21 -19.09
N LEU A 191 -5.24 -16.99 -19.91
CA LEU A 191 -5.21 -17.24 -21.36
C LEU A 191 -4.77 -15.99 -22.11
N LYS A 192 -5.50 -14.91 -21.91
CA LYS A 192 -5.35 -13.66 -22.64
C LYS A 192 -5.23 -12.50 -21.67
N VAL A 193 -4.34 -11.57 -21.94
CA VAL A 193 -4.21 -10.31 -21.21
C VAL A 193 -4.97 -9.25 -21.99
N ASP A 194 -6.00 -8.68 -21.37
CA ASP A 194 -6.81 -7.62 -21.97
C ASP A 194 -6.28 -6.23 -21.57
N THR A 195 -5.98 -6.03 -20.27
CA THR A 195 -5.36 -4.79 -19.79
C THR A 195 -4.28 -5.04 -18.74
N ILE A 196 -3.33 -4.12 -18.66
CA ILE A 196 -2.29 -4.08 -17.63
C ILE A 196 -2.34 -2.68 -16.99
N ASN A 197 -2.54 -2.61 -15.67
CA ASN A 197 -2.69 -1.36 -14.93
C ASN A 197 -3.73 -0.41 -15.55
N PHE A 198 -4.84 -0.98 -16.04
CA PHE A 198 -5.98 -0.30 -16.69
C PHE A 198 -5.67 0.30 -18.07
N GLU A 199 -4.57 -0.11 -18.72
CA GLU A 199 -4.18 0.33 -20.04
C GLU A 199 -3.94 -0.86 -20.97
N ASP A 200 -3.93 -0.59 -22.29
CA ASP A 200 -3.63 -1.61 -23.31
C ASP A 200 -2.24 -2.19 -23.11
N PRO A 201 -2.05 -3.53 -23.20
CA PRO A 201 -0.76 -4.17 -23.03
C PRO A 201 0.36 -3.67 -23.96
N GLU A 202 0.03 -3.08 -25.12
CA GLU A 202 1.03 -2.53 -26.04
C GLU A 202 1.64 -1.22 -25.51
N MET A 203 0.88 -0.42 -24.76
CA MET A 203 1.35 0.83 -24.15
C MET A 203 2.39 0.57 -23.05
N VAL A 204 2.34 -0.60 -22.43
CA VAL A 204 3.26 -0.99 -21.33
C VAL A 204 4.73 -1.03 -21.76
N LYS A 205 5.01 -1.27 -23.07
CA LYS A 205 6.37 -1.37 -23.60
C LYS A 205 7.15 -0.05 -23.58
N THR A 206 6.46 1.09 -23.48
CA THR A 206 7.05 2.44 -23.52
C THR A 206 7.21 3.09 -22.15
N LYS A 207 6.80 2.40 -21.08
CA LYS A 207 6.84 2.94 -19.71
C LYS A 207 8.26 3.11 -19.17
N VAL A 208 8.47 4.17 -18.40
CA VAL A 208 9.69 4.40 -17.63
C VAL A 208 9.55 3.73 -16.27
N LEU A 209 10.57 2.97 -15.85
CA LEU A 209 10.58 2.30 -14.55
C LEU A 209 10.55 3.33 -13.41
N PHE A 210 9.83 3.01 -12.33
CA PHE A 210 9.67 3.90 -11.17
C PHE A 210 10.99 4.46 -10.63
N ASP A 211 12.03 3.62 -10.56
CA ASP A 211 13.34 4.04 -10.05
C ASP A 211 14.08 5.02 -10.97
N ASN A 212 13.70 5.08 -12.25
CA ASN A 212 14.26 6.00 -13.25
C ASN A 212 13.44 7.28 -13.42
N LEU A 213 12.29 7.40 -12.73
CA LEU A 213 11.47 8.60 -12.77
C LEU A 213 12.11 9.74 -11.99
N THR A 214 12.06 10.95 -12.52
CA THR A 214 12.62 12.16 -11.88
C THR A 214 11.72 12.62 -10.73
N PRO A 215 12.20 12.58 -9.46
CA PRO A 215 11.38 12.99 -8.33
C PRO A 215 11.31 14.51 -8.20
N LEU A 216 10.11 15.03 -7.97
CA LEU A 216 9.83 16.45 -7.71
C LEU A 216 9.26 16.65 -6.29
N TYR A 217 9.25 17.90 -5.84
CA TYR A 217 8.43 18.29 -4.69
C TYR A 217 6.95 18.27 -5.06
N PRO A 218 6.05 18.12 -4.06
CA PRO A 218 4.63 18.35 -4.29
C PRO A 218 4.36 19.76 -4.84
N GLU A 219 3.68 19.85 -5.97
CA GLU A 219 3.31 21.10 -6.63
C GLU A 219 1.78 21.22 -6.78
N GLU A 220 1.09 20.08 -6.79
CA GLU A 220 -0.36 20.01 -6.86
C GLU A 220 -0.93 19.67 -5.48
N ARG A 221 -1.90 20.48 -5.03
CA ARG A 221 -2.50 20.34 -3.70
C ARG A 221 -3.55 19.25 -3.69
N LEU A 222 -3.54 18.44 -2.63
CA LEU A 222 -4.64 17.56 -2.24
C LEU A 222 -5.55 18.33 -1.27
N HIS A 223 -6.72 18.74 -1.74
CA HIS A 223 -7.69 19.48 -0.94
C HIS A 223 -8.42 18.56 0.04
N MET A 224 -8.29 18.85 1.34
CA MET A 224 -8.94 18.07 2.39
C MET A 224 -10.29 18.66 2.83
N GLU A 225 -10.54 19.93 2.54
CA GLU A 225 -11.83 20.57 2.86
C GLU A 225 -12.95 20.01 1.98
N ILE A 226 -13.94 19.39 2.59
CA ILE A 226 -15.18 19.00 1.92
C ILE A 226 -16.16 20.17 2.00
N GLN A 227 -16.63 20.66 0.85
CA GLN A 227 -17.61 21.74 0.77
C GLN A 227 -19.03 21.22 1.04
N ASP A 228 -19.27 20.81 2.28
CA ASP A 228 -20.57 20.34 2.74
C ASP A 228 -20.93 20.99 4.09
N PRO A 229 -21.88 21.93 4.12
CA PRO A 229 -22.23 22.64 5.34
C PRO A 229 -22.89 21.75 6.41
N THR A 230 -23.34 20.54 6.04
CA THR A 230 -23.93 19.57 6.97
C THR A 230 -22.88 18.82 7.78
N LEU A 231 -21.65 18.77 7.29
CA LEU A 231 -20.55 18.09 7.99
C LEU A 231 -20.13 18.89 9.23
N LYS A 232 -20.21 18.22 10.36
CA LYS A 232 -19.76 18.76 11.65
C LYS A 232 -18.25 18.68 11.82
N ASP A 233 -17.60 17.73 11.14
CA ASP A 233 -16.15 17.55 11.19
C ASP A 233 -15.43 18.67 10.43
N ARG A 234 -14.38 19.20 11.03
CA ARG A 234 -13.54 20.26 10.46
C ARG A 234 -12.09 19.84 10.26
N SER A 235 -11.80 18.54 10.38
CA SER A 235 -10.43 18.02 10.25
C SER A 235 -9.80 18.42 8.94
N GLY A 236 -10.49 18.23 7.81
CA GLY A 236 -10.00 18.62 6.50
C GLY A 236 -9.69 20.10 6.37
N ARG A 237 -10.56 20.95 6.92
CA ARG A 237 -10.36 22.41 6.93
C ARG A 237 -9.12 22.84 7.70
N ILE A 238 -8.88 22.23 8.86
CA ILE A 238 -7.71 22.50 9.70
C ILE A 238 -6.43 22.03 9.01
N ILE A 239 -6.44 20.80 8.48
CA ILE A 239 -5.29 20.24 7.73
C ILE A 239 -4.91 21.18 6.59
N ASP A 240 -5.88 21.62 5.80
CA ASP A 240 -5.65 22.53 4.67
C ASP A 240 -5.01 23.87 5.06
N ILE A 241 -5.24 24.35 6.28
CA ILE A 241 -4.66 25.60 6.76
C ILE A 241 -3.29 25.39 7.43
N VAL A 242 -3.17 24.32 8.24
CA VAL A 242 -2.03 24.15 9.16
C VAL A 242 -0.93 23.29 8.55
N ALA A 243 -1.32 22.21 7.85
CA ALA A 243 -0.42 21.25 7.26
C ALA A 243 -0.96 20.80 5.89
N PRO A 244 -0.99 21.71 4.88
CA PRO A 244 -1.52 21.38 3.57
C PRO A 244 -0.77 20.20 2.96
N LEU A 245 -1.52 19.31 2.31
CA LEU A 245 -1.00 18.12 1.66
C LEU A 245 -0.93 18.32 0.13
N GLY A 246 0.04 17.70 -0.49
CA GLY A 246 0.18 17.71 -1.95
C GLY A 246 0.44 16.33 -2.52
N LYS A 247 0.20 16.16 -3.82
CA LYS A 247 0.52 14.94 -4.57
C LYS A 247 2.02 14.66 -4.49
N GLY A 248 2.41 13.47 -4.03
CA GLY A 248 3.81 13.12 -3.77
C GLY A 248 4.29 13.40 -2.33
N GLN A 249 3.39 13.76 -1.42
CA GLN A 249 3.72 14.07 -0.01
C GLN A 249 4.13 12.83 0.78
N ARG A 250 5.11 12.99 1.69
CA ARG A 250 5.43 12.04 2.76
C ARG A 250 4.94 12.62 4.08
N CYS A 251 3.71 12.28 4.47
CA CYS A 251 3.09 12.83 5.67
C CYS A 251 3.10 11.81 6.81
N LEU A 252 3.48 12.27 8.01
CA LEU A 252 3.33 11.52 9.25
C LEU A 252 2.18 12.10 10.09
N ILE A 253 1.22 11.26 10.45
CA ILE A 253 0.24 11.56 11.49
C ILE A 253 0.80 11.03 12.80
N VAL A 254 1.35 11.94 13.60
CA VAL A 254 1.98 11.61 14.87
C VAL A 254 0.91 11.52 15.95
N ALA A 255 0.67 10.33 16.46
CA ALA A 255 -0.47 10.05 17.31
C ALA A 255 -0.11 9.30 18.59
N PRO A 256 -0.33 9.90 19.78
CA PRO A 256 -0.42 9.15 21.03
C PRO A 256 -1.63 8.19 21.02
N PRO A 257 -1.68 7.21 21.93
CA PRO A 257 -2.85 6.35 22.04
C PRO A 257 -4.15 7.12 22.38
N ARG A 258 -5.28 6.73 21.79
CA ARG A 258 -6.65 7.22 22.06
C ARG A 258 -6.91 8.69 21.71
N VAL A 259 -6.28 9.21 20.67
CA VAL A 259 -6.47 10.60 20.21
C VAL A 259 -7.38 10.75 18.99
N GLY A 260 -8.00 9.67 18.52
CA GLY A 260 -8.86 9.68 17.33
C GLY A 260 -8.10 9.50 15.99
N LYS A 261 -6.98 8.77 16.01
CA LYS A 261 -6.15 8.45 14.85
C LYS A 261 -6.96 7.85 13.68
N THR A 262 -7.74 6.80 13.94
CA THR A 262 -8.53 6.08 12.92
C THR A 262 -9.58 6.99 12.28
N VAL A 263 -10.28 7.81 13.09
CA VAL A 263 -11.26 8.80 12.60
C VAL A 263 -10.59 9.85 11.72
N MET A 264 -9.38 10.27 12.07
CA MET A 264 -8.61 11.22 11.25
C MET A 264 -8.29 10.63 9.88
N LEU A 265 -7.83 9.37 9.82
CA LEU A 265 -7.57 8.68 8.55
C LEU A 265 -8.83 8.50 7.71
N GLN A 266 -9.96 8.12 8.31
CA GLN A 266 -11.25 8.02 7.64
C GLN A 266 -11.69 9.36 7.03
N ASN A 267 -11.49 10.45 7.77
CA ASN A 267 -11.83 11.79 7.28
C ASN A 267 -10.92 12.23 6.12
N ILE A 268 -9.62 11.90 6.18
CA ILE A 268 -8.69 12.13 5.07
C ILE A 268 -9.09 11.29 3.85
N ALA A 269 -9.40 10.00 4.04
CA ALA A 269 -9.85 9.12 2.97
C ALA A 269 -11.09 9.69 2.26
N LYS A 270 -12.14 10.04 3.01
CA LYS A 270 -13.36 10.66 2.48
C LYS A 270 -13.10 11.97 1.74
N SER A 271 -12.16 12.77 2.25
CA SER A 271 -11.77 14.02 1.59
C SER A 271 -11.12 13.76 0.24
N ILE A 272 -10.23 12.79 0.15
CA ILE A 272 -9.57 12.40 -1.09
C ILE A 272 -10.59 11.84 -2.08
N GLU A 273 -11.43 10.90 -1.68
CA GLU A 273 -12.45 10.30 -2.55
C GLU A 273 -13.43 11.34 -3.13
N ARG A 274 -13.79 12.34 -2.33
CA ARG A 274 -14.77 13.35 -2.75
C ARG A 274 -14.16 14.45 -3.61
N ASN A 275 -12.95 14.90 -3.25
CA ASN A 275 -12.31 16.04 -3.88
C ASN A 275 -11.37 15.64 -5.03
N HIS A 276 -10.89 14.38 -5.02
CA HIS A 276 -9.88 13.85 -5.96
C HIS A 276 -10.27 12.46 -6.47
N PRO A 277 -11.38 12.34 -7.22
CA PRO A 277 -11.84 11.04 -7.75
C PRO A 277 -10.86 10.42 -8.76
N GLU A 278 -9.92 11.21 -9.29
CA GLU A 278 -8.85 10.73 -10.18
C GLU A 278 -7.77 9.94 -9.45
N VAL A 279 -7.68 10.09 -8.13
CA VAL A 279 -6.63 9.48 -7.31
C VAL A 279 -6.97 8.03 -6.97
N TYR A 280 -6.02 7.13 -7.17
CA TYR A 280 -6.14 5.75 -6.71
C TYR A 280 -5.80 5.66 -5.21
N LEU A 281 -6.82 5.46 -4.38
CA LEU A 281 -6.68 5.42 -2.94
C LEU A 281 -6.52 3.99 -2.44
N ILE A 282 -5.43 3.74 -1.70
CA ILE A 282 -5.17 2.48 -1.00
C ILE A 282 -5.08 2.75 0.50
N VAL A 283 -5.83 2.01 1.29
CA VAL A 283 -5.72 2.00 2.75
C VAL A 283 -5.03 0.71 3.18
N LEU A 284 -3.86 0.83 3.80
CA LEU A 284 -3.06 -0.30 4.27
C LEU A 284 -3.08 -0.34 5.80
N LEU A 285 -3.70 -1.37 6.36
CA LEU A 285 -3.84 -1.59 7.80
C LEU A 285 -2.92 -2.73 8.24
N ILE A 286 -1.92 -2.42 9.07
CA ILE A 286 -0.92 -3.38 9.54
C ILE A 286 -1.02 -3.57 11.05
N ASP A 287 -1.26 -4.82 11.48
CA ASP A 287 -1.37 -5.21 12.88
C ASP A 287 -2.49 -4.43 13.60
N GLU A 288 -3.58 -4.11 12.86
CA GLU A 288 -4.79 -3.47 13.40
C GLU A 288 -5.86 -4.52 13.75
N ARG A 289 -6.91 -4.08 14.45
CA ARG A 289 -7.97 -4.97 14.90
C ARG A 289 -8.97 -5.28 13.79
N PRO A 290 -9.52 -6.51 13.73
CA PRO A 290 -10.52 -6.88 12.71
C PRO A 290 -11.73 -5.94 12.67
N GLU A 291 -12.21 -5.47 13.83
CA GLU A 291 -13.32 -4.51 13.89
C GLU A 291 -12.97 -3.14 13.28
N GLU A 292 -11.72 -2.67 13.43
CA GLU A 292 -11.24 -1.42 12.81
C GLU A 292 -11.08 -1.59 11.28
N VAL A 293 -10.67 -2.78 10.83
CA VAL A 293 -10.60 -3.13 9.40
C VAL A 293 -12.00 -3.09 8.78
N THR A 294 -12.98 -3.76 9.40
CA THR A 294 -14.37 -3.79 8.91
C THR A 294 -14.98 -2.38 8.88
N ASP A 295 -14.72 -1.55 9.90
CA ASP A 295 -15.21 -0.16 9.93
C ASP A 295 -14.59 0.67 8.79
N MET A 296 -13.31 0.49 8.51
CA MET A 296 -12.63 1.16 7.40
C MET A 296 -13.20 0.71 6.05
N GLN A 297 -13.38 -0.59 5.82
CA GLN A 297 -13.97 -1.14 4.60
C GLN A 297 -15.39 -0.64 4.32
N ARG A 298 -16.19 -0.44 5.38
CA ARG A 298 -17.56 0.12 5.25
C ARG A 298 -17.58 1.62 5.02
N THR A 299 -16.52 2.31 5.43
CA THR A 299 -16.47 3.78 5.47
C THR A 299 -15.79 4.37 4.24
N VAL A 300 -14.83 3.68 3.65
CA VAL A 300 -13.97 4.12 2.55
C VAL A 300 -14.27 3.29 1.30
N LYS A 301 -14.40 3.95 0.15
CA LYS A 301 -14.64 3.31 -1.15
C LYS A 301 -13.34 2.89 -1.84
N GLY A 302 -12.19 3.40 -1.38
CA GLY A 302 -10.88 3.00 -1.88
C GLY A 302 -10.54 1.54 -1.56
N GLU A 303 -9.47 1.04 -2.14
CA GLU A 303 -8.97 -0.31 -1.85
C GLU A 303 -8.47 -0.41 -0.41
N VAL A 304 -9.07 -1.28 0.40
CA VAL A 304 -8.66 -1.52 1.79
C VAL A 304 -7.99 -2.87 1.89
N VAL A 305 -6.71 -2.86 2.19
CA VAL A 305 -5.87 -4.06 2.38
C VAL A 305 -5.41 -4.13 3.83
N ALA A 306 -5.58 -5.26 4.46
CA ALA A 306 -5.28 -5.41 5.88
C ALA A 306 -4.48 -6.68 6.18
N SER A 307 -3.68 -6.59 7.23
CA SER A 307 -3.10 -7.75 7.92
C SER A 307 -3.30 -7.50 9.42
N THR A 308 -4.19 -8.29 10.02
CA THR A 308 -4.67 -8.10 11.39
C THR A 308 -3.68 -8.60 12.44
N PHE A 309 -3.84 -8.21 13.70
CA PHE A 309 -2.89 -8.48 14.79
C PHE A 309 -2.69 -9.96 15.10
N ASP A 310 -3.60 -10.83 14.70
CA ASP A 310 -3.55 -12.27 14.84
C ASP A 310 -2.67 -12.97 13.78
N GLU A 311 -2.29 -12.24 12.73
CA GLU A 311 -1.40 -12.75 11.68
C GLU A 311 0.09 -12.60 12.03
N PRO A 312 0.97 -13.45 11.49
CA PRO A 312 2.40 -13.38 11.76
C PRO A 312 3.04 -12.16 11.09
N ALA A 313 4.15 -11.67 11.67
CA ALA A 313 4.89 -10.51 11.16
C ALA A 313 5.34 -10.64 9.69
N THR A 314 5.64 -11.87 9.23
CA THR A 314 5.97 -12.15 7.82
C THR A 314 4.83 -11.78 6.88
N ARG A 315 3.59 -11.98 7.31
CA ARG A 315 2.39 -11.62 6.57
C ARG A 315 2.26 -10.09 6.45
N HIS A 316 2.45 -9.36 7.53
CA HIS A 316 2.45 -7.89 7.53
C HIS A 316 3.43 -7.32 6.50
N VAL A 317 4.63 -7.90 6.44
CA VAL A 317 5.67 -7.50 5.49
C VAL A 317 5.27 -7.83 4.06
N ALA A 318 4.77 -9.03 3.79
CA ALA A 318 4.38 -9.46 2.45
C ALA A 318 3.27 -8.57 1.85
N VAL A 319 2.23 -8.27 2.64
CA VAL A 319 1.14 -7.39 2.24
C VAL A 319 1.65 -5.98 1.93
N ALA A 320 2.50 -5.43 2.80
CA ALA A 320 3.06 -4.09 2.58
C ALA A 320 3.95 -4.04 1.33
N GLU A 321 4.74 -5.08 1.06
CA GLU A 321 5.57 -5.17 -0.15
C GLU A 321 4.70 -5.28 -1.42
N MET A 322 3.60 -6.03 -1.38
CA MET A 322 2.67 -6.11 -2.50
C MET A 322 2.01 -4.77 -2.80
N VAL A 323 1.51 -4.07 -1.77
CA VAL A 323 0.88 -2.75 -1.91
C VAL A 323 1.84 -1.71 -2.48
N ILE A 324 3.09 -1.65 -2.00
CA ILE A 324 4.05 -0.65 -2.52
C ILE A 324 4.47 -0.95 -3.96
N GLU A 325 4.64 -2.22 -4.33
CA GLU A 325 4.94 -2.58 -5.71
C GLU A 325 3.76 -2.25 -6.63
N LYS A 326 2.51 -2.55 -6.25
CA LYS A 326 1.32 -2.12 -6.98
C LYS A 326 1.30 -0.59 -7.18
N ALA A 327 1.49 0.16 -6.11
CA ALA A 327 1.49 1.61 -6.17
C ALA A 327 2.56 2.15 -7.13
N LYS A 328 3.78 1.59 -7.12
CA LYS A 328 4.84 1.96 -8.06
C LYS A 328 4.46 1.65 -9.50
N ARG A 329 3.80 0.49 -9.77
CA ARG A 329 3.34 0.15 -11.12
C ARG A 329 2.31 1.16 -11.63
N LEU A 330 1.33 1.53 -10.80
CA LEU A 330 0.33 2.54 -11.15
C LEU A 330 0.96 3.91 -11.46
N VAL A 331 1.97 4.33 -10.69
CA VAL A 331 2.70 5.59 -10.96
C VAL A 331 3.47 5.54 -12.27
N GLU A 332 4.05 4.39 -12.65
CA GLU A 332 4.68 4.20 -13.97
C GLU A 332 3.69 4.42 -15.13
N HIS A 333 2.39 4.20 -14.87
CA HIS A 333 1.28 4.49 -15.77
C HIS A 333 0.66 5.87 -15.54
N LYS A 334 1.42 6.80 -14.93
CA LYS A 334 1.03 8.20 -14.70
C LYS A 334 -0.22 8.38 -13.83
N LYS A 335 -0.56 7.39 -13.00
CA LYS A 335 -1.66 7.51 -12.04
C LYS A 335 -1.18 8.21 -10.78
N ASP A 336 -2.05 9.00 -10.18
CA ASP A 336 -1.84 9.55 -8.85
C ASP A 336 -2.33 8.55 -7.81
N VAL A 337 -1.43 8.12 -6.94
CA VAL A 337 -1.71 7.10 -5.93
C VAL A 337 -1.52 7.68 -4.54
N VAL A 338 -2.48 7.44 -3.66
CA VAL A 338 -2.38 7.77 -2.23
C VAL A 338 -2.46 6.51 -1.40
N ILE A 339 -1.47 6.28 -0.56
CA ILE A 339 -1.49 5.21 0.44
C ILE A 339 -1.71 5.84 1.83
N LEU A 340 -2.79 5.42 2.49
CA LEU A 340 -3.02 5.68 3.92
C LEU A 340 -2.53 4.46 4.69
N LEU A 341 -1.47 4.61 5.49
CA LEU A 341 -0.85 3.51 6.23
C LEU A 341 -1.14 3.63 7.73
N ASP A 342 -1.79 2.67 8.30
CA ASP A 342 -1.99 2.52 9.74
C ASP A 342 -1.42 1.17 10.22
N SER A 343 -0.25 1.09 10.85
CA SER A 343 0.69 2.16 11.15
C SER A 343 2.12 1.82 10.71
N ILE A 344 2.90 2.85 10.41
CA ILE A 344 4.33 2.68 10.05
C ILE A 344 5.15 2.16 11.23
N THR A 345 4.74 2.45 12.46
CA THR A 345 5.38 1.94 13.68
C THR A 345 5.25 0.43 13.77
N ARG A 346 4.05 -0.10 13.51
CA ARG A 346 3.80 -1.55 13.53
C ARG A 346 4.47 -2.24 12.34
N LEU A 347 4.47 -1.62 11.17
CA LEU A 347 5.23 -2.11 10.02
C LEU A 347 6.73 -2.18 10.34
N GLY A 348 7.29 -1.17 10.99
CA GLY A 348 8.69 -1.17 11.44
C GLY A 348 8.99 -2.30 12.42
N ARG A 349 8.07 -2.58 13.35
CA ARG A 349 8.16 -3.74 14.27
C ARG A 349 8.13 -5.08 13.52
N ALA A 350 7.23 -5.21 12.53
CA ALA A 350 7.12 -6.43 11.73
C ALA A 350 8.42 -6.71 10.95
N TYR A 351 9.01 -5.69 10.34
CA TYR A 351 10.30 -5.84 9.69
C TYR A 351 11.41 -6.19 10.67
N ASN A 352 11.42 -5.58 11.89
CA ASN A 352 12.41 -5.93 12.91
C ASN A 352 12.30 -7.40 13.39
N ALA A 353 11.10 -7.96 13.38
CA ALA A 353 10.87 -9.36 13.73
C ALA A 353 11.23 -10.34 12.62
N THR A 354 11.22 -9.91 11.35
CA THR A 354 11.40 -10.79 10.19
C THR A 354 12.80 -10.74 9.57
N VAL A 355 13.53 -9.63 9.75
CA VAL A 355 14.88 -9.48 9.21
C VAL A 355 15.87 -10.40 9.93
N PRO A 356 16.71 -11.14 9.21
CA PRO A 356 17.80 -11.89 9.83
C PRO A 356 18.68 -10.98 10.69
N SER A 357 19.00 -11.43 11.89
CA SER A 357 19.80 -10.63 12.82
C SER A 357 21.15 -10.23 12.23
N SER A 358 21.45 -8.94 12.19
CA SER A 358 22.74 -8.42 11.76
C SER A 358 23.84 -8.59 12.82
N GLY A 359 23.48 -8.98 14.05
CA GLY A 359 24.37 -8.98 15.22
C GLY A 359 24.62 -7.60 15.80
N LYS A 360 24.07 -6.53 15.20
CA LYS A 360 24.16 -5.13 15.67
C LYS A 360 22.78 -4.63 16.03
N VAL A 361 22.52 -4.45 17.31
CA VAL A 361 21.24 -3.96 17.84
C VAL A 361 21.41 -2.50 18.27
N LEU A 362 20.55 -1.63 17.75
CA LEU A 362 20.45 -0.23 18.11
C LEU A 362 19.68 -0.07 19.43
N THR A 363 19.68 1.14 19.98
CA THR A 363 18.85 1.51 21.15
C THR A 363 17.39 1.10 20.90
N GLY A 364 16.71 0.58 21.92
CA GLY A 364 15.32 0.10 21.79
C GLY A 364 15.14 -1.30 21.21
N GLY A 365 16.21 -2.06 20.94
CA GLY A 365 16.12 -3.43 20.45
C GLY A 365 15.85 -3.52 18.95
N VAL A 366 16.16 -2.48 18.18
CA VAL A 366 16.02 -2.44 16.71
C VAL A 366 17.28 -2.97 16.05
N ASP A 367 17.18 -3.96 15.17
CA ASP A 367 18.31 -4.40 14.34
C ASP A 367 18.73 -3.28 13.38
N ALA A 368 20.05 -3.13 13.18
CA ALA A 368 20.61 -2.05 12.35
C ALA A 368 20.08 -2.02 10.90
N ASN A 369 19.65 -3.17 10.38
CA ASN A 369 19.12 -3.31 9.02
C ASN A 369 17.59 -3.30 8.94
N ALA A 370 16.90 -3.41 10.08
CA ALA A 370 15.45 -3.60 10.13
C ALA A 370 14.64 -2.47 9.48
N LEU A 371 15.08 -1.22 9.66
CA LEU A 371 14.33 -0.07 9.17
C LEU A 371 14.68 0.35 7.73
N GLN A 372 15.62 -0.32 7.05
CA GLN A 372 15.96 0.04 5.67
C GLN A 372 14.79 -0.15 4.70
N ARG A 373 14.10 -1.29 4.75
CA ARG A 373 12.94 -1.56 3.87
C ARG A 373 11.76 -0.65 4.17
N PRO A 374 11.31 -0.49 5.44
CA PRO A 374 10.26 0.48 5.77
C PRO A 374 10.61 1.92 5.37
N LYS A 375 11.87 2.34 5.50
CA LYS A 375 12.31 3.65 5.00
C LYS A 375 12.21 3.76 3.48
N ARG A 376 12.55 2.71 2.74
CA ARG A 376 12.37 2.67 1.29
C ARG A 376 10.89 2.73 0.92
N PHE A 377 10.03 2.02 1.66
CA PHE A 377 8.59 2.10 1.50
C PHE A 377 8.11 3.56 1.62
N PHE A 378 8.35 4.20 2.75
CA PHE A 378 7.91 5.58 2.99
C PHE A 378 8.63 6.59 2.09
N GLY A 379 9.90 6.38 1.81
CA GLY A 379 10.72 7.19 0.91
C GLY A 379 10.38 7.06 -0.57
N ALA A 380 9.57 6.07 -0.96
CA ALA A 380 9.07 5.93 -2.33
C ALA A 380 8.12 7.06 -2.71
N ALA A 381 7.42 7.66 -1.74
CA ALA A 381 6.50 8.77 -1.98
C ALA A 381 7.22 9.95 -2.62
N ARG A 382 6.74 10.37 -3.81
CA ARG A 382 7.28 11.45 -4.63
C ARG A 382 6.26 11.93 -5.65
N ASN A 383 6.35 13.18 -6.03
CA ASN A 383 5.78 13.69 -7.28
C ASN A 383 6.76 13.40 -8.42
N VAL A 384 6.27 13.22 -9.64
CA VAL A 384 7.08 12.76 -10.76
C VAL A 384 6.95 13.72 -11.96
N GLU A 385 8.08 14.13 -12.53
CA GLU A 385 8.13 15.05 -13.69
C GLU A 385 7.42 14.49 -14.92
N GLN A 386 7.48 13.18 -15.12
CA GLN A 386 6.85 12.49 -16.26
C GLN A 386 5.33 12.31 -16.12
N GLY A 387 4.76 12.73 -14.99
CA GLY A 387 3.36 12.58 -14.62
C GLY A 387 3.11 11.41 -13.68
N GLY A 388 2.05 11.53 -12.90
CA GLY A 388 1.72 10.63 -11.78
C GLY A 388 2.45 10.99 -10.49
N SER A 389 1.93 10.51 -9.38
CA SER A 389 2.51 10.76 -8.06
C SER A 389 2.24 9.60 -7.11
N LEU A 390 3.12 9.41 -6.13
CA LEU A 390 2.90 8.54 -4.99
C LEU A 390 2.91 9.38 -3.71
N THR A 391 1.78 9.45 -3.05
CA THR A 391 1.62 10.10 -1.74
C THR A 391 1.48 9.03 -0.67
N ILE A 392 2.20 9.16 0.44
CA ILE A 392 2.06 8.26 1.59
C ILE A 392 1.76 9.09 2.84
N ILE A 393 0.61 8.81 3.44
CA ILE A 393 0.17 9.40 4.71
C ILE A 393 0.16 8.26 5.73
N ALA A 394 1.12 8.25 6.63
CA ALA A 394 1.33 7.15 7.57
C ALA A 394 1.14 7.61 9.02
N THR A 395 0.47 6.79 9.83
CA THR A 395 0.40 7.03 11.26
C THR A 395 1.66 6.54 11.96
N ALA A 396 2.20 7.37 12.84
CA ALA A 396 3.33 7.04 13.70
C ALA A 396 2.87 7.08 15.17
N LEU A 397 3.05 5.98 15.88
CA LEU A 397 2.65 5.87 17.28
C LEU A 397 3.75 6.41 18.19
N ILE A 398 3.37 7.32 19.08
CA ILE A 398 4.25 7.89 20.11
C ILE A 398 3.65 7.67 21.50
N ASP A 399 4.43 7.92 22.56
CA ASP A 399 4.00 7.79 23.96
C ASP A 399 3.41 6.41 24.30
N THR A 400 3.90 5.36 23.66
CA THR A 400 3.48 3.97 23.90
C THR A 400 4.20 3.34 25.10
N GLY A 401 5.22 4.00 25.63
CA GLY A 401 6.13 3.45 26.63
C GLY A 401 7.19 2.49 26.07
N SER A 402 7.23 2.29 24.75
CA SER A 402 8.20 1.44 24.05
C SER A 402 9.34 2.27 23.47
N ARG A 403 10.58 2.01 23.92
CA ARG A 403 11.79 2.65 23.35
C ARG A 403 11.98 2.29 21.87
N MET A 404 11.49 1.13 21.44
CA MET A 404 11.52 0.74 20.02
C MET A 404 10.69 1.71 19.17
N ASP A 405 9.50 2.10 19.62
CA ASP A 405 8.63 3.01 18.89
C ASP A 405 9.22 4.41 18.80
N GLU A 406 9.89 4.86 19.85
CA GLU A 406 10.61 6.13 19.85
C GLU A 406 11.72 6.15 18.78
N VAL A 407 12.52 5.07 18.68
CA VAL A 407 13.56 4.94 17.66
C VAL A 407 12.93 4.90 16.27
N ILE A 408 11.89 4.10 16.06
CA ILE A 408 11.16 4.02 14.79
C ILE A 408 10.64 5.41 14.41
N PHE A 409 9.97 6.10 15.32
CA PHE A 409 9.45 7.45 15.06
C PHE A 409 10.54 8.45 14.63
N GLU A 410 11.65 8.54 15.36
CA GLU A 410 12.74 9.47 15.04
C GLU A 410 13.37 9.15 13.67
N GLU A 411 13.48 7.89 13.30
CA GLU A 411 13.99 7.45 12.00
C GLU A 411 13.07 7.84 10.83
N PHE A 412 11.75 7.84 11.03
CA PHE A 412 10.79 8.25 10.01
C PHE A 412 10.53 9.75 9.97
N LYS A 413 10.61 10.44 11.11
CA LYS A 413 10.50 11.90 11.20
C LYS A 413 11.51 12.62 10.30
N GLY A 414 12.73 12.08 10.23
CA GLY A 414 13.77 12.60 9.32
C GLY A 414 13.44 12.39 7.83
N THR A 415 12.59 11.41 7.49
CA THR A 415 12.22 11.06 6.11
C THR A 415 10.98 11.81 5.63
N GLY A 416 10.07 12.15 6.53
CA GLY A 416 8.84 12.90 6.25
C GLY A 416 9.09 14.34 5.83
N ASN A 417 8.16 14.90 5.06
CA ASN A 417 8.15 16.33 4.68
C ASN A 417 6.83 17.03 5.06
N SER A 418 5.94 16.36 5.78
CA SER A 418 4.73 16.90 6.40
C SER A 418 4.43 16.14 7.69
N GLU A 419 3.96 16.84 8.71
CA GLU A 419 3.60 16.27 9.99
C GLU A 419 2.26 16.84 10.47
N ILE A 420 1.33 15.93 10.82
CA ILE A 420 0.07 16.26 11.50
C ILE A 420 0.18 15.65 12.90
N VAL A 421 0.38 16.50 13.89
CA VAL A 421 0.60 16.07 15.27
C VAL A 421 -0.72 16.10 16.03
N LEU A 422 -1.10 14.97 16.63
CA LEU A 422 -2.27 14.88 17.50
C LEU A 422 -1.83 15.00 18.96
N ASP A 423 -2.60 15.76 19.75
CA ASP A 423 -2.30 16.01 21.16
C ASP A 423 -3.29 15.28 22.08
N ARG A 424 -2.74 14.53 23.05
CA ARG A 424 -3.56 13.77 24.00
C ARG A 424 -4.31 14.66 24.98
N LYS A 425 -3.75 15.79 25.41
CA LYS A 425 -4.40 16.70 26.37
C LYS A 425 -5.62 17.35 25.76
N VAL A 426 -5.59 17.62 24.44
CA VAL A 426 -6.73 18.14 23.67
C VAL A 426 -7.81 17.06 23.59
N ALA A 427 -7.44 15.82 23.26
CA ALA A 427 -8.38 14.70 23.16
C ALA A 427 -9.00 14.33 24.52
N ASP A 428 -8.25 14.37 25.61
CA ASP A 428 -8.74 14.10 26.97
C ASP A 428 -9.87 15.11 27.38
N LYS A 429 -9.84 16.34 26.86
CA LYS A 429 -10.91 17.33 27.00
C LYS A 429 -12.05 17.21 25.99
N ARG A 430 -12.04 16.15 25.14
CA ARG A 430 -13.06 15.91 24.11
C ARG A 430 -13.15 17.00 23.04
N ILE A 431 -12.04 17.70 22.77
CA ILE A 431 -11.92 18.65 21.69
C ILE A 431 -11.42 17.89 20.45
N PHE A 432 -12.21 17.88 19.37
CA PHE A 432 -11.89 17.18 18.13
C PHE A 432 -12.08 18.09 16.91
N PRO A 433 -11.19 17.98 15.91
CA PRO A 433 -10.01 17.11 15.86
C PRO A 433 -8.91 17.54 16.85
N ALA A 434 -8.26 16.58 17.48
CA ALA A 434 -7.25 16.84 18.50
C ALA A 434 -5.88 17.19 17.90
N ILE A 435 -5.84 18.10 16.92
CA ILE A 435 -4.62 18.50 16.19
C ILE A 435 -3.85 19.55 17.01
N ASP A 436 -2.57 19.32 17.24
CA ASP A 436 -1.66 20.36 17.71
C ASP A 436 -1.28 21.26 16.52
N VAL A 437 -1.98 22.37 16.39
CA VAL A 437 -1.85 23.32 15.28
C VAL A 437 -0.51 24.08 15.29
N LEU A 438 0.23 24.02 16.40
CA LEU A 438 1.52 24.68 16.55
C LEU A 438 2.68 23.79 16.08
N LYS A 439 2.55 22.47 16.26
CA LYS A 439 3.57 21.50 15.86
C LYS A 439 3.35 20.92 14.48
N SER A 440 2.11 20.97 13.99
CA SER A 440 1.78 20.46 12.65
C SER A 440 2.27 21.43 11.57
N GLY A 441 2.68 20.88 10.41
CA GLY A 441 3.11 21.69 9.29
C GLY A 441 3.68 20.89 8.13
N THR A 442 3.80 21.54 6.97
CA THR A 442 4.33 20.98 5.74
C THR A 442 5.55 21.76 5.28
N ARG A 443 6.60 21.04 4.90
CA ARG A 443 7.79 21.64 4.31
C ARG A 443 7.50 22.08 2.89
N LYS A 444 7.99 23.27 2.50
CA LYS A 444 7.75 23.85 1.17
C LYS A 444 6.27 24.03 0.84
N GLU A 445 5.46 24.38 1.83
CA GLU A 445 4.03 24.66 1.66
C GLU A 445 3.74 25.76 0.64
N GLU A 446 4.74 26.63 0.37
CA GLU A 446 4.66 27.69 -0.64
C GLU A 446 4.50 27.19 -2.07
N LEU A 447 4.82 25.92 -2.35
CA LEU A 447 4.63 25.31 -3.67
C LEU A 447 3.18 24.88 -3.93
N ILE A 448 2.45 24.54 -2.86
CA ILE A 448 1.08 24.00 -2.93
C ILE A 448 0.02 24.94 -2.37
N THR A 449 0.42 26.09 -1.85
CA THR A 449 -0.50 27.07 -1.25
C THR A 449 -0.41 28.41 -2.00
N PRO A 450 -1.56 29.00 -2.43
CA PRO A 450 -1.60 30.30 -3.06
C PRO A 450 -0.98 31.39 -2.16
N LYS A 451 -0.28 32.34 -2.74
CA LYS A 451 0.51 33.36 -2.03
C LYS A 451 -0.31 34.19 -1.04
N ASP A 452 -1.54 34.55 -1.38
CA ASP A 452 -2.46 35.28 -0.53
C ASP A 452 -2.91 34.48 0.71
N GLN A 453 -3.23 33.18 0.51
CA GLN A 453 -3.56 32.27 1.59
C GLN A 453 -2.36 32.02 2.50
N LEU A 454 -1.17 31.84 1.91
CA LEU A 454 0.07 31.64 2.65
C LEU A 454 0.38 32.83 3.56
N ALA A 455 0.24 34.06 3.06
CA ALA A 455 0.45 35.28 3.84
C ALA A 455 -0.50 35.34 5.06
N LYS A 456 -1.78 35.00 4.86
CA LYS A 456 -2.79 34.94 5.94
C LYS A 456 -2.51 33.81 6.93
N THR A 457 -2.07 32.66 6.46
CA THR A 457 -1.63 31.55 7.32
C THR A 457 -0.45 31.98 8.22
N TYR A 458 0.50 32.73 7.71
CA TYR A 458 1.59 33.25 8.54
C TYR A 458 1.11 34.26 9.61
N VAL A 459 0.12 35.09 9.29
CA VAL A 459 -0.51 35.98 10.28
C VAL A 459 -1.23 35.14 11.35
N LEU A 460 -2.01 34.13 10.92
CA LEU A 460 -2.70 33.22 11.82
C LEU A 460 -1.71 32.50 12.77
N ARG A 461 -0.62 31.95 12.26
CA ARG A 461 0.42 31.31 13.09
C ARG A 461 1.02 32.28 14.14
N ARG A 462 1.21 33.56 13.81
CA ARG A 462 1.67 34.56 14.79
C ARG A 462 0.65 34.79 15.91
N ILE A 463 -0.63 34.73 15.61
CA ILE A 463 -1.72 34.86 16.61
C ILE A 463 -1.76 33.62 17.49
N LEU A 464 -1.59 32.42 16.92
CA LEU A 464 -1.68 31.16 17.64
C LEU A 464 -0.42 30.85 18.48
N ASN A 465 0.77 31.23 18.03
CA ASN A 465 2.05 30.90 18.69
C ASN A 465 2.15 31.23 20.20
N PRO A 466 1.61 32.35 20.73
CA PRO A 466 1.63 32.62 22.17
C PRO A 466 0.62 31.79 22.96
N MET A 467 -0.28 31.07 22.30
CA MET A 467 -1.30 30.24 22.93
C MET A 467 -0.77 28.84 23.22
N GLY A 468 -1.34 28.16 24.21
CA GLY A 468 -1.12 26.73 24.39
C GLY A 468 -1.79 25.91 23.29
N PRO A 469 -1.38 24.63 23.05
CA PRO A 469 -1.96 23.80 21.98
C PRO A 469 -3.49 23.69 22.05
N GLN A 470 -4.04 23.61 23.25
CA GLN A 470 -5.47 23.54 23.48
C GLN A 470 -6.18 24.86 23.11
N ASP A 471 -5.70 25.98 23.66
CA ASP A 471 -6.33 27.29 23.43
C ASP A 471 -6.25 27.67 21.94
N ALA A 472 -5.16 27.28 21.28
CA ALA A 472 -4.94 27.51 19.86
C ALA A 472 -5.96 26.75 18.98
N ILE A 473 -6.20 25.47 19.26
CA ILE A 473 -7.19 24.68 18.49
C ILE A 473 -8.62 25.12 18.80
N GLU A 474 -8.95 25.43 20.06
CA GLU A 474 -10.28 25.95 20.43
C GLU A 474 -10.56 27.29 19.72
N PHE A 475 -9.60 28.22 19.77
CA PHE A 475 -9.70 29.49 19.06
C PHE A 475 -9.94 29.30 17.56
N LEU A 476 -9.17 28.41 16.93
CA LEU A 476 -9.30 28.14 15.50
C LEU A 476 -10.67 27.54 15.17
N LEU A 477 -11.14 26.57 15.95
CA LEU A 477 -12.45 25.95 15.79
C LEU A 477 -13.61 26.95 15.94
N ASP A 478 -13.53 27.85 16.92
CA ASP A 478 -14.56 28.87 17.15
C ASP A 478 -14.62 29.86 15.98
N LYS A 479 -13.48 30.29 15.45
CA LYS A 479 -13.44 31.14 14.26
C LYS A 479 -13.95 30.42 13.02
N MET A 480 -13.63 29.13 12.85
CA MET A 480 -14.14 28.32 11.74
C MET A 480 -15.65 28.05 11.79
N ARG A 481 -16.26 28.04 12.99
CA ARG A 481 -17.72 27.92 13.13
C ARG A 481 -18.46 29.10 12.52
N GLN A 482 -17.82 30.25 12.43
CA GLN A 482 -18.38 31.49 11.88
C GLN A 482 -18.25 31.61 10.37
N SER A 483 -17.53 30.67 9.71
CA SER A 483 -17.26 30.66 8.27
C SER A 483 -17.74 29.35 7.62
N LYS A 484 -18.26 29.43 6.40
CA LYS A 484 -18.76 28.28 5.65
C LYS A 484 -17.61 27.39 5.13
N ASN A 485 -16.54 28.01 4.67
CA ASN A 485 -15.39 27.36 4.08
C ASN A 485 -14.09 28.11 4.44
N ASN A 486 -12.94 27.58 4.02
CA ASN A 486 -11.65 28.21 4.28
C ASN A 486 -11.47 29.51 3.50
N GLY A 487 -12.10 29.68 2.34
CA GLY A 487 -12.12 30.94 1.60
C GLY A 487 -12.77 32.05 2.41
N ASP A 488 -13.98 31.81 2.95
CA ASP A 488 -14.70 32.75 3.82
C ASP A 488 -13.90 33.04 5.10
N PHE A 489 -13.28 32.00 5.69
CA PHE A 489 -12.44 32.14 6.87
C PHE A 489 -11.27 33.10 6.60
N PHE A 490 -10.56 32.93 5.50
CA PHE A 490 -9.46 33.83 5.14
C PHE A 490 -9.93 35.23 4.76
N GLN A 491 -11.14 35.38 4.19
CA GLN A 491 -11.73 36.71 3.93
C GLN A 491 -12.04 37.45 5.25
N SER A 492 -12.59 36.76 6.24
CA SER A 492 -12.92 37.34 7.55
C SER A 492 -11.68 37.84 8.34
N MET A 493 -10.48 37.36 7.98
CA MET A 493 -9.24 37.85 8.60
C MET A 493 -8.80 39.24 8.11
N ASN A 494 -9.45 39.80 7.08
CA ASN A 494 -9.16 41.15 6.54
C ASN A 494 -10.06 42.22 7.17
N THR A 495 -11.03 41.81 7.95
CA THR A 495 -11.97 42.69 8.71
C THR A 495 -11.60 42.70 10.20
#